data_ca9cc1e3dc8b99a14e416a9b527ffbcf
#
_entry.id   ca9cc1e3dc8b99a14e416a9b527ffbcf
#
_cell.length_a   1.000
_cell.length_b   1.000
_cell.length_c   1.000
_cell.angle_alpha   90.00
_cell.angle_beta   90.00
_cell.angle_gamma   90.00
#
_symmetry.space_group_name_H-M   'P 1'
#
loop_
_entity.id
_entity.type
_entity.pdbx_description
1 polymer ?
#
loop_
_entity_poly.entity_id
_entity_poly.type
_entity_poly.pdbx_seq_one_letter_code
_entity_poly.pdbx_strand_id
1 'polypeptide(L)'
;MKAGIVGLPNVGKSTLFNCLSNAKAQSANFPFCTIEPNIGVVNVPDKRLEKLEELVVPERVVPATVEIVDIAGLVKGASKGEGLGNQFLANIRETDAILHVLRCFDNDNIIHVDGSVNPIRDKETIDIELQLKDLETVQKRLERVKRTAKTGNKEAQTELDILLNIENTLLQGKSIRGIQFSEADLEFVTPLQFITAKPVLYVCNVDENSAVSGNKYVDLVKENVAQENAEVIVLAVATE
;
A
#
# COMPACT_ATOMS: atom_id res chain seq x y z
N MET A 1 7.67 10.03 -4.78
CA MET A 1 6.78 8.86 -4.63
C MET A 1 6.37 8.80 -3.17
N LYS A 2 5.08 8.58 -2.89
CA LYS A 2 4.51 8.51 -1.54
C LYS A 2 4.00 7.09 -1.28
N ALA A 3 4.49 6.42 -0.24
CA ALA A 3 4.09 5.06 0.12
C ALA A 3 3.40 5.04 1.48
N GLY A 4 2.25 4.36 1.58
CA GLY A 4 1.49 4.25 2.82
C GLY A 4 1.72 2.92 3.51
N ILE A 5 2.07 2.94 4.80
CA ILE A 5 2.19 1.71 5.60
C ILE A 5 0.80 1.31 6.10
N VAL A 6 0.38 0.09 5.79
CA VAL A 6 -0.88 -0.49 6.24
C VAL A 6 -0.65 -1.84 6.92
N GLY A 7 -1.62 -2.29 7.70
CA GLY A 7 -1.60 -3.59 8.38
C GLY A 7 -2.43 -3.55 9.65
N LEU A 8 -2.69 -4.70 10.26
CA LEU A 8 -3.43 -4.81 11.52
C LEU A 8 -2.66 -4.16 12.69
N PRO A 9 -3.30 -3.87 13.83
CA PRO A 9 -2.59 -3.45 15.03
C PRO A 9 -1.55 -4.50 15.48
N ASN A 10 -0.45 -4.01 16.08
CA ASN A 10 0.61 -4.85 16.67
C ASN A 10 1.40 -5.75 15.70
N VAL A 11 1.40 -5.42 14.38
CA VAL A 11 2.20 -6.15 13.37
C VAL A 11 3.61 -5.55 13.15
N GLY A 12 3.91 -4.38 13.79
CA GLY A 12 5.20 -3.71 13.68
C GLY A 12 5.23 -2.48 12.75
N LYS A 13 4.06 -1.94 12.33
CA LYS A 13 4.00 -0.75 11.45
C LYS A 13 4.77 0.46 11.96
N SER A 14 4.46 0.89 13.19
CA SER A 14 5.10 2.08 13.78
C SER A 14 6.58 1.85 14.06
N THR A 15 6.99 0.61 14.34
CA THR A 15 8.41 0.26 14.48
C THR A 15 9.10 0.41 13.12
N LEU A 16 8.55 -0.16 12.06
CA LEU A 16 9.07 0.01 10.69
C LEU A 16 9.15 1.49 10.30
N PHE A 17 8.09 2.25 10.56
CA PHE A 17 8.07 3.69 10.29
C PHE A 17 9.18 4.42 11.04
N ASN A 18 9.39 4.12 12.31
CA ASN A 18 10.42 4.73 13.12
C ASN A 18 11.83 4.38 12.63
N CYS A 19 12.09 3.12 12.26
CA CYS A 19 13.37 2.71 11.67
C CYS A 19 13.66 3.49 10.40
N LEU A 20 12.69 3.56 9.48
CA LEU A 20 12.82 4.32 8.25
C LEU A 20 12.97 5.83 8.48
N SER A 21 12.27 6.39 9.48
CA SER A 21 12.29 7.82 9.81
C SER A 21 13.54 8.23 10.58
N ASN A 22 14.04 7.39 11.50
CA ASN A 22 15.24 7.67 12.31
C ASN A 22 16.52 7.61 11.49
N ALA A 23 16.61 6.79 10.47
CA ALA A 23 17.68 6.84 9.48
C ALA A 23 17.82 8.24 8.84
N LYS A 24 16.77 9.06 8.94
CA LYS A 24 16.67 10.42 8.42
C LYS A 24 17.23 11.51 9.35
N ALA A 25 17.24 11.32 10.66
CA ALA A 25 17.81 12.30 11.59
C ALA A 25 19.29 12.59 11.29
N GLN A 26 19.98 11.68 10.61
CA GLN A 26 21.35 11.85 10.12
C GLN A 26 21.46 12.55 8.75
N SER A 27 20.36 12.62 7.96
CA SER A 27 20.36 13.23 6.63
C SER A 27 19.55 14.53 6.52
N ALA A 28 19.00 15.04 7.63
CA ALA A 28 18.08 16.17 7.65
C ALA A 28 18.79 17.53 7.54
N ASN A 29 19.20 17.89 6.33
CA ASN A 29 19.46 19.28 5.94
C ASN A 29 18.66 19.66 4.69
N PHE A 30 17.38 19.26 4.63
CA PHE A 30 16.48 19.76 3.59
C PHE A 30 15.77 21.03 4.09
N PRO A 31 16.08 22.22 3.53
CA PRO A 31 15.25 23.39 3.76
C PRO A 31 13.89 23.15 3.12
N PHE A 32 12.80 23.44 3.85
CA PHE A 32 11.38 23.34 3.44
C PHE A 32 10.63 22.01 3.68
N CYS A 33 11.13 21.04 4.45
CA CYS A 33 10.28 19.97 4.94
C CYS A 33 9.47 20.42 6.16
N THR A 34 8.19 20.68 5.98
CA THR A 34 7.23 20.72 7.10
C THR A 34 7.13 19.29 7.64
N ILE A 35 7.55 19.06 8.87
CA ILE A 35 7.43 17.75 9.54
C ILE A 35 5.97 17.63 9.97
N GLU A 36 5.15 17.01 9.12
CA GLU A 36 3.83 16.57 9.57
C GLU A 36 4.00 15.29 10.41
N PRO A 37 3.26 15.16 11.53
CA PRO A 37 3.28 13.91 12.29
C PRO A 37 2.86 12.76 11.37
N ASN A 38 3.63 11.66 11.40
CA ASN A 38 3.44 10.44 10.61
C ASN A 38 3.88 10.48 9.13
N ILE A 39 4.68 11.46 8.72
CA ILE A 39 5.35 11.45 7.40
C ILE A 39 6.86 11.37 7.60
N GLY A 40 7.48 10.30 7.10
CA GLY A 40 8.93 10.15 6.98
C GLY A 40 9.35 10.34 5.51
N VAL A 41 10.49 10.95 5.25
CA VAL A 41 11.07 11.04 3.90
C VAL A 41 12.39 10.26 3.92
N VAL A 42 12.59 9.34 3.03
CA VAL A 42 13.76 8.47 2.94
C VAL A 42 14.48 8.72 1.61
N ASN A 43 15.79 8.87 1.65
CA ASN A 43 16.58 8.95 0.44
C ASN A 43 16.70 7.58 -0.21
N VAL A 44 16.57 7.52 -1.53
CA VAL A 44 16.80 6.31 -2.30
C VAL A 44 18.30 6.19 -2.60
N PRO A 45 19.01 5.17 -2.08
CA PRO A 45 20.40 4.94 -2.43
C PRO A 45 20.53 4.62 -3.94
N ASP A 46 21.43 5.30 -4.63
CA ASP A 46 21.70 5.06 -6.06
C ASP A 46 23.22 5.11 -6.32
N LYS A 47 23.79 3.93 -6.55
CA LYS A 47 25.22 3.80 -6.88
C LYS A 47 25.65 4.57 -8.13
N ARG A 48 24.72 4.83 -9.05
CA ARG A 48 24.99 5.65 -10.24
C ARG A 48 25.18 7.10 -9.87
N LEU A 49 24.37 7.61 -8.90
CA LEU A 49 24.48 8.96 -8.38
C LEU A 49 25.82 9.15 -7.62
N GLU A 50 26.18 8.19 -6.78
CA GLU A 50 27.45 8.18 -6.05
C GLU A 50 28.64 8.23 -7.03
N LYS A 51 28.58 7.42 -8.12
CA LYS A 51 29.62 7.41 -9.14
C LYS A 51 29.70 8.71 -9.95
N LEU A 52 28.59 9.34 -10.24
CA LEU A 52 28.53 10.65 -10.88
C LEU A 52 29.10 11.74 -9.98
N GLU A 53 28.82 11.71 -8.68
CA GLU A 53 29.40 12.63 -7.70
C GLU A 53 30.93 12.56 -7.68
N GLU A 54 31.50 11.35 -7.67
CA GLU A 54 32.96 11.16 -7.76
C GLU A 54 33.58 11.75 -9.05
N LEU A 55 32.88 11.62 -10.19
CA LEU A 55 33.39 12.06 -11.49
C LEU A 55 33.28 13.58 -11.72
N VAL A 56 32.20 14.19 -11.24
CA VAL A 56 31.85 15.58 -11.57
C VAL A 56 32.22 16.53 -10.44
N VAL A 57 32.34 16.02 -9.20
CA VAL A 57 32.56 16.81 -7.97
C VAL A 57 31.62 18.02 -7.91
N PRO A 58 30.29 17.80 -7.86
CA PRO A 58 29.28 18.85 -7.92
C PRO A 58 29.24 19.66 -6.60
N GLU A 59 28.73 20.88 -6.65
CA GLU A 59 28.47 21.67 -5.44
C GLU A 59 27.39 21.06 -4.55
N ARG A 60 26.46 20.28 -5.12
CA ARG A 60 25.35 19.64 -4.40
C ARG A 60 24.89 18.38 -5.10
N VAL A 61 24.62 17.34 -4.30
CA VAL A 61 23.96 16.09 -4.73
C VAL A 61 22.55 16.06 -4.16
N VAL A 62 21.55 15.78 -5.00
CA VAL A 62 20.15 15.65 -4.59
C VAL A 62 19.64 14.27 -4.97
N PRO A 63 19.55 13.32 -4.02
CA PRO A 63 19.03 12.00 -4.26
C PRO A 63 17.50 12.04 -4.49
N ALA A 64 16.98 11.02 -5.16
CA ALA A 64 15.54 10.77 -5.16
C ALA A 64 15.05 10.43 -3.76
N THR A 65 13.81 10.80 -3.44
CA THR A 65 13.21 10.54 -2.13
C THR A 65 11.90 9.78 -2.24
N VAL A 66 11.62 8.97 -1.21
CA VAL A 66 10.32 8.33 -0.97
C VAL A 66 9.74 8.89 0.32
N GLU A 67 8.52 9.39 0.25
CA GLU A 67 7.73 9.75 1.43
C GLU A 67 7.04 8.51 1.97
N ILE A 68 7.24 8.22 3.24
CA ILE A 68 6.58 7.10 3.94
C ILE A 68 5.56 7.69 4.90
N VAL A 69 4.33 7.22 4.81
CA VAL A 69 3.23 7.66 5.68
C VAL A 69 2.82 6.51 6.60
N ASP A 70 2.93 6.72 7.92
CA ASP A 70 2.33 5.78 8.89
C ASP A 70 0.83 6.04 8.95
N ILE A 71 0.08 5.15 8.32
CA ILE A 71 -1.37 5.23 8.32
C ILE A 71 -1.89 4.40 9.49
N ALA A 72 -2.59 5.03 10.43
CA ALA A 72 -3.12 4.39 11.63
C ALA A 72 -3.80 3.05 11.30
N GLY A 73 -3.59 2.03 12.14
CA GLY A 73 -3.99 0.65 11.84
C GLY A 73 -5.46 0.50 11.45
N LEU A 74 -5.70 -0.19 10.35
CA LEU A 74 -7.03 -0.59 9.92
C LEU A 74 -7.56 -1.66 10.90
N VAL A 75 -8.79 -1.47 11.36
CA VAL A 75 -9.54 -2.49 12.07
C VAL A 75 -10.70 -2.94 11.20
N LYS A 76 -11.14 -4.17 11.39
CA LYS A 76 -12.29 -4.75 10.70
C LYS A 76 -13.52 -3.84 10.85
N GLY A 77 -14.19 -3.55 9.74
CA GLY A 77 -15.34 -2.65 9.70
C GLY A 77 -15.03 -1.17 9.42
N ALA A 78 -13.79 -0.83 9.09
CA ALA A 78 -13.39 0.55 8.80
C ALA A 78 -14.11 1.15 7.58
N SER A 79 -14.46 0.33 6.59
CA SER A 79 -15.22 0.76 5.41
C SER A 79 -16.67 1.12 5.72
N LYS A 80 -17.24 0.58 6.81
CA LYS A 80 -18.63 0.83 7.26
C LYS A 80 -18.70 1.87 8.39
N GLY A 81 -17.56 2.26 8.98
CA GLY A 81 -17.48 3.15 10.13
C GLY A 81 -17.55 4.62 9.74
N GLU A 82 -18.30 5.41 10.54
CA GLU A 82 -18.19 6.86 10.52
C GLU A 82 -16.89 7.28 11.24
N GLY A 83 -16.12 8.21 10.66
CA GLY A 83 -14.98 8.83 11.31
C GLY A 83 -13.61 8.26 10.92
N LEU A 84 -12.88 7.65 11.85
CA LEU A 84 -11.46 7.27 11.69
C LEU A 84 -11.19 6.31 10.51
N GLY A 85 -12.10 5.37 10.22
CA GLY A 85 -11.95 4.45 9.10
C GLY A 85 -11.97 5.15 7.72
N ASN A 86 -12.87 6.11 7.53
CA ASN A 86 -12.92 6.88 6.30
C ASN A 86 -11.69 7.78 6.11
N GLN A 87 -11.17 8.37 7.21
CA GLN A 87 -9.94 9.16 7.17
C GLN A 87 -8.72 8.29 6.82
N PHE A 88 -8.64 7.08 7.38
CA PHE A 88 -7.62 6.09 7.02
C PHE A 88 -7.63 5.79 5.51
N LEU A 89 -8.81 5.48 4.96
CA LEU A 89 -8.95 5.15 3.54
C LEU A 89 -8.67 6.34 2.62
N ALA A 90 -8.97 7.57 3.09
CA ALA A 90 -8.59 8.80 2.37
C ALA A 90 -7.06 8.97 2.32
N ASN A 91 -6.37 8.74 3.44
CA ASN A 91 -4.90 8.83 3.49
C ASN A 91 -4.23 7.81 2.56
N ILE A 92 -4.73 6.55 2.49
CA ILE A 92 -4.20 5.57 1.52
C ILE A 92 -4.45 6.03 0.08
N ARG A 93 -5.60 6.65 -0.20
CA ARG A 93 -5.92 7.12 -1.56
C ARG A 93 -4.90 8.13 -2.07
N GLU A 94 -4.31 8.95 -1.21
CA GLU A 94 -3.30 9.95 -1.54
C GLU A 94 -1.88 9.37 -1.75
N THR A 95 -1.67 8.08 -1.49
CA THR A 95 -0.37 7.43 -1.71
C THR A 95 -0.26 6.85 -3.11
N ASP A 96 0.99 6.66 -3.60
CA ASP A 96 1.28 6.03 -4.90
C ASP A 96 1.40 4.52 -4.78
N ALA A 97 1.81 4.01 -3.61
CA ALA A 97 2.04 2.59 -3.34
C ALA A 97 1.68 2.24 -1.88
N ILE A 98 1.51 0.96 -1.61
CA ILE A 98 1.15 0.42 -0.29
C ILE A 98 2.27 -0.49 0.21
N LEU A 99 2.73 -0.25 1.44
CA LEU A 99 3.57 -1.16 2.22
C LEU A 99 2.68 -1.94 3.19
N HIS A 100 2.36 -3.18 2.86
CA HIS A 100 1.47 -4.01 3.68
C HIS A 100 2.28 -4.84 4.65
N VAL A 101 2.30 -4.45 5.93
CA VAL A 101 3.06 -5.13 6.99
C VAL A 101 2.24 -6.28 7.55
N LEU A 102 2.82 -7.48 7.50
CA LEU A 102 2.25 -8.72 8.01
C LEU A 102 3.11 -9.26 9.15
N ARG A 103 2.45 -9.68 10.24
CA ARG A 103 3.13 -10.35 11.36
C ARG A 103 3.42 -11.80 11.00
N CYS A 104 4.70 -12.15 10.89
CA CYS A 104 5.20 -13.46 10.56
C CYS A 104 6.09 -14.04 11.67
N PHE A 105 5.77 -13.76 12.93
CA PHE A 105 6.48 -14.27 14.11
C PHE A 105 5.52 -14.54 15.26
N ASP A 106 5.85 -15.53 16.09
CA ASP A 106 5.13 -15.83 17.32
C ASP A 106 5.78 -15.08 18.49
N ASN A 107 4.97 -14.43 19.33
CA ASN A 107 5.40 -13.78 20.57
C ASN A 107 4.22 -13.63 21.51
N ASP A 108 4.22 -14.37 22.61
CA ASP A 108 3.12 -14.40 23.57
C ASP A 108 2.94 -13.07 24.34
N ASN A 109 3.96 -12.24 24.38
CA ASN A 109 3.90 -10.91 25.01
C ASN A 109 3.22 -9.85 24.13
N ILE A 110 3.01 -10.12 22.86
CA ILE A 110 2.39 -9.20 21.90
C ILE A 110 1.00 -9.74 21.52
N ILE A 111 -0.03 -9.09 22.03
CA ILE A 111 -1.42 -9.50 21.79
C ILE A 111 -1.73 -9.37 20.29
N HIS A 112 -2.27 -10.44 19.69
CA HIS A 112 -2.83 -10.41 18.34
C HIS A 112 -4.33 -10.09 18.40
N VAL A 113 -4.84 -9.26 17.48
CA VAL A 113 -6.25 -8.82 17.45
C VAL A 113 -7.20 -10.03 17.37
N ASP A 114 -6.86 -11.05 16.60
CA ASP A 114 -7.65 -12.26 16.41
C ASP A 114 -7.15 -13.46 17.25
N GLY A 115 -6.31 -13.22 18.26
CA GLY A 115 -5.84 -14.22 19.20
C GLY A 115 -4.80 -15.22 18.68
N SER A 116 -4.49 -15.22 17.38
CA SER A 116 -3.48 -16.12 16.77
C SER A 116 -2.83 -15.46 15.56
N VAL A 117 -1.55 -15.78 15.32
CA VAL A 117 -0.81 -15.29 14.15
C VAL A 117 -1.25 -16.07 12.90
N ASN A 118 -1.79 -15.35 11.93
CA ASN A 118 -2.14 -15.89 10.62
C ASN A 118 -2.03 -14.78 9.56
N PRO A 119 -0.87 -14.64 8.89
CA PRO A 119 -0.63 -13.53 7.97
C PRO A 119 -1.58 -13.52 6.76
N ILE A 120 -2.10 -14.67 6.34
CA ILE A 120 -3.05 -14.74 5.22
C ILE A 120 -4.40 -14.17 5.62
N ARG A 121 -4.96 -14.59 6.74
CA ARG A 121 -6.21 -14.04 7.28
C ARG A 121 -6.07 -12.53 7.53
N ASP A 122 -4.94 -12.10 8.06
CA ASP A 122 -4.68 -10.70 8.38
C ASP A 122 -4.60 -9.85 7.09
N LYS A 123 -3.94 -10.38 6.03
CA LYS A 123 -3.93 -9.80 4.69
C LYS A 123 -5.34 -9.67 4.12
N GLU A 124 -6.10 -10.77 4.12
CA GLU A 124 -7.48 -10.81 3.60
C GLU A 124 -8.39 -9.81 4.31
N THR A 125 -8.22 -9.64 5.63
CA THR A 125 -8.98 -8.64 6.40
C THR A 125 -8.76 -7.23 5.88
N ILE A 126 -7.51 -6.86 5.59
CA ILE A 126 -7.17 -5.55 5.02
C ILE A 126 -7.69 -5.44 3.57
N ASP A 127 -7.45 -6.47 2.75
CA ASP A 127 -7.85 -6.46 1.34
C ASP A 127 -9.36 -6.27 1.18
N ILE A 128 -10.17 -6.94 2.00
CA ILE A 128 -11.63 -6.79 1.98
C ILE A 128 -12.05 -5.34 2.27
N GLU A 129 -11.45 -4.67 3.25
CA GLU A 129 -11.79 -3.29 3.59
C GLU A 129 -11.42 -2.32 2.44
N LEU A 130 -10.28 -2.53 1.79
CA LEU A 130 -9.86 -1.74 0.64
C LEU A 130 -10.77 -1.98 -0.58
N GLN A 131 -11.13 -3.24 -0.85
CA GLN A 131 -12.02 -3.65 -1.92
C GLN A 131 -13.43 -3.08 -1.75
N LEU A 132 -13.98 -3.12 -0.53
CA LEU A 132 -15.28 -2.55 -0.22
C LEU A 132 -15.30 -1.04 -0.48
N LYS A 133 -14.20 -0.33 -0.18
CA LYS A 133 -14.11 1.11 -0.46
C LYS A 133 -14.04 1.43 -1.94
N ASP A 134 -13.30 0.62 -2.69
CA ASP A 134 -13.26 0.77 -4.15
C ASP A 134 -14.61 0.40 -4.78
N LEU A 135 -15.30 -0.62 -4.27
CA LEU A 135 -16.63 -1.01 -4.72
C LEU A 135 -17.63 0.15 -4.53
N GLU A 136 -17.60 0.84 -3.39
CA GLU A 136 -18.42 2.05 -3.17
C GLU A 136 -18.13 3.13 -4.23
N THR A 137 -16.85 3.34 -4.55
CA THR A 137 -16.42 4.31 -5.56
C THR A 137 -16.94 3.94 -6.96
N VAL A 138 -16.79 2.68 -7.34
CA VAL A 138 -17.30 2.14 -8.61
C VAL A 138 -18.80 2.29 -8.73
N GLN A 139 -19.54 1.88 -7.70
CA GLN A 139 -21.01 1.94 -7.72
C GLN A 139 -21.53 3.37 -7.87
N LYS A 140 -20.96 4.33 -7.14
CA LYS A 140 -21.28 5.74 -7.31
C LYS A 140 -20.99 6.27 -8.72
N ARG A 141 -19.92 5.82 -9.35
CA ARG A 141 -19.58 6.21 -10.71
C ARG A 141 -20.52 5.55 -11.73
N LEU A 142 -20.81 4.26 -11.55
CA LEU A 142 -21.74 3.51 -12.39
C LEU A 142 -23.12 4.15 -12.46
N GLU A 143 -23.68 4.64 -11.35
CA GLU A 143 -24.97 5.33 -11.34
C GLU A 143 -25.02 6.55 -12.27
N ARG A 144 -23.90 7.28 -12.36
CA ARG A 144 -23.78 8.47 -13.22
C ARG A 144 -23.61 8.06 -14.69
N VAL A 145 -22.65 7.16 -14.94
CA VAL A 145 -22.29 6.73 -16.30
C VAL A 145 -23.46 6.01 -16.99
N LYS A 146 -24.21 5.16 -16.28
CA LYS A 146 -25.40 4.48 -16.81
C LYS A 146 -26.45 5.45 -17.40
N ARG A 147 -26.58 6.65 -16.84
CA ARG A 147 -27.50 7.67 -17.35
C ARG A 147 -27.02 8.25 -18.68
N THR A 148 -25.72 8.56 -18.77
CA THR A 148 -25.11 9.13 -19.97
C THR A 148 -25.01 8.07 -21.11
N ALA A 149 -24.66 6.83 -20.78
CA ALA A 149 -24.59 5.75 -21.77
C ALA A 149 -25.93 5.50 -22.45
N LYS A 150 -27.06 5.66 -21.75
CA LYS A 150 -28.41 5.54 -22.33
C LYS A 150 -28.71 6.58 -23.42
N THR A 151 -27.99 7.68 -23.49
CA THR A 151 -28.17 8.71 -24.56
C THR A 151 -27.39 8.38 -25.84
N GLY A 152 -26.72 7.23 -25.91
CA GLY A 152 -25.96 6.80 -27.09
C GLY A 152 -24.53 7.36 -27.14
N ASN A 153 -24.01 7.93 -26.03
CA ASN A 153 -22.63 8.40 -25.95
C ASN A 153 -21.67 7.21 -25.91
N LYS A 154 -20.78 7.09 -26.91
CA LYS A 154 -19.85 5.96 -27.07
C LYS A 154 -18.78 5.92 -25.98
N GLU A 155 -18.27 7.06 -25.56
CA GLU A 155 -17.27 7.13 -24.48
C GLU A 155 -17.88 6.65 -23.15
N ALA A 156 -19.11 7.09 -22.85
CA ALA A 156 -19.84 6.62 -21.67
C ALA A 156 -20.15 5.11 -21.73
N GLN A 157 -20.36 4.54 -22.92
CA GLN A 157 -20.52 3.09 -23.06
C GLN A 157 -19.22 2.36 -22.78
N THR A 158 -18.08 2.82 -23.28
CA THR A 158 -16.76 2.25 -23.00
C THR A 158 -16.45 2.33 -21.50
N GLU A 159 -16.67 3.49 -20.88
CA GLU A 159 -16.48 3.66 -19.43
C GLU A 159 -17.39 2.71 -18.64
N LEU A 160 -18.63 2.52 -19.05
CA LEU A 160 -19.59 1.60 -18.41
C LEU A 160 -19.05 0.17 -18.41
N ASP A 161 -18.55 -0.32 -19.55
CA ASP A 161 -18.04 -1.68 -19.68
C ASP A 161 -16.80 -1.91 -18.79
N ILE A 162 -15.88 -0.92 -18.74
CA ILE A 162 -14.72 -0.94 -17.84
C ILE A 162 -15.17 -1.02 -16.39
N LEU A 163 -16.09 -0.16 -15.96
CA LEU A 163 -16.57 -0.10 -14.58
C LEU A 163 -17.31 -1.38 -14.16
N LEU A 164 -18.06 -2.01 -15.07
CA LEU A 164 -18.72 -3.29 -14.82
C LEU A 164 -17.71 -4.43 -14.62
N ASN A 165 -16.63 -4.43 -15.42
CA ASN A 165 -15.52 -5.39 -15.22
C ASN A 165 -14.85 -5.21 -13.86
N ILE A 166 -14.57 -3.96 -13.47
CA ILE A 166 -14.00 -3.63 -12.16
C ILE A 166 -14.95 -4.07 -11.02
N GLU A 167 -16.24 -3.73 -11.11
CA GLU A 167 -17.25 -4.13 -10.12
C GLU A 167 -17.26 -5.66 -9.93
N ASN A 168 -17.32 -6.40 -11.04
CA ASN A 168 -17.33 -7.86 -11.01
C ASN A 168 -16.04 -8.44 -10.38
N THR A 169 -14.88 -7.87 -10.67
CA THR A 169 -13.60 -8.27 -10.08
C THR A 169 -13.60 -8.09 -8.57
N LEU A 170 -14.05 -6.92 -8.08
CA LEU A 170 -14.14 -6.62 -6.67
C LEU A 170 -15.17 -7.52 -5.94
N LEU A 171 -16.31 -7.81 -6.56
CA LEU A 171 -17.32 -8.73 -6.03
C LEU A 171 -16.82 -10.18 -5.93
N GLN A 172 -15.81 -10.55 -6.71
CA GLN A 172 -15.12 -11.85 -6.59
C GLN A 172 -14.04 -11.85 -5.51
N GLY A 173 -13.87 -10.77 -4.75
CA GLY A 173 -12.83 -10.64 -3.74
C GLY A 173 -11.42 -10.48 -4.32
N LYS A 174 -11.30 -9.97 -5.56
CA LYS A 174 -10.02 -9.74 -6.24
C LYS A 174 -9.69 -8.25 -6.30
N SER A 175 -8.41 -7.94 -6.24
CA SER A 175 -7.92 -6.57 -6.36
C SER A 175 -7.87 -6.10 -7.82
N ILE A 176 -8.09 -4.80 -8.04
CA ILE A 176 -8.08 -4.17 -9.38
C ILE A 176 -6.70 -4.26 -10.03
N ARG A 177 -5.61 -4.32 -9.24
CA ARG A 177 -4.22 -4.45 -9.76
C ARG A 177 -3.98 -5.70 -10.62
N GLY A 178 -4.83 -6.71 -10.51
CA GLY A 178 -4.80 -7.90 -11.36
C GLY A 178 -5.44 -7.71 -12.74
N ILE A 179 -6.13 -6.60 -12.98
CA ILE A 179 -6.77 -6.30 -14.27
C ILE A 179 -5.73 -5.65 -15.19
N GLN A 180 -5.62 -6.15 -16.41
CA GLN A 180 -4.82 -5.48 -17.43
C GLN A 180 -5.69 -4.47 -18.16
N PHE A 181 -5.34 -3.19 -18.08
CA PHE A 181 -5.98 -2.09 -18.76
C PHE A 181 -5.17 -1.68 -19.99
N SER A 182 -5.83 -1.32 -21.08
CA SER A 182 -5.19 -0.63 -22.19
C SER A 182 -4.88 0.84 -21.80
N GLU A 183 -4.02 1.52 -22.56
CA GLU A 183 -3.75 2.95 -22.35
C GLU A 183 -5.03 3.80 -22.41
N ALA A 184 -5.95 3.45 -23.30
CA ALA A 184 -7.24 4.12 -23.43
C ALA A 184 -8.14 3.88 -22.21
N ASP A 185 -8.11 2.68 -21.60
CA ASP A 185 -8.90 2.38 -20.41
C ASP A 185 -8.38 3.17 -19.19
N LEU A 186 -7.07 3.39 -19.13
CA LEU A 186 -6.43 4.14 -18.03
C LEU A 186 -6.91 5.59 -17.96
N GLU A 187 -7.35 6.20 -19.06
CA GLU A 187 -7.94 7.54 -19.06
C GLU A 187 -9.21 7.59 -18.18
N PHE A 188 -9.98 6.51 -18.12
CA PHE A 188 -11.18 6.41 -17.28
C PHE A 188 -10.88 5.92 -15.86
N VAL A 189 -9.88 5.06 -15.68
CA VAL A 189 -9.57 4.41 -14.40
C VAL A 189 -8.74 5.30 -13.49
N THR A 190 -7.70 5.95 -14.03
CA THR A 190 -6.73 6.76 -13.25
C THR A 190 -7.38 7.88 -12.42
N PRO A 191 -8.38 8.65 -12.95
CA PRO A 191 -9.02 9.72 -12.17
C PRO A 191 -9.81 9.22 -10.96
N LEU A 192 -10.18 7.93 -10.92
CA LEU A 192 -10.95 7.34 -9.83
C LEU A 192 -10.10 6.94 -8.62
N GLN A 193 -8.77 6.94 -8.79
CA GLN A 193 -7.79 6.69 -7.73
C GLN A 193 -8.12 5.47 -6.86
N PHE A 194 -8.39 4.34 -7.51
CA PHE A 194 -8.68 3.10 -6.81
C PHE A 194 -7.52 2.66 -5.93
N ILE A 195 -7.84 2.28 -4.70
CA ILE A 195 -6.87 1.87 -3.69
C ILE A 195 -6.27 0.51 -4.06
N THR A 196 -7.12 -0.43 -4.49
CA THR A 196 -6.70 -1.79 -4.83
C THR A 196 -6.04 -1.90 -6.22
N ALA A 197 -5.98 -0.81 -6.99
CA ALA A 197 -5.19 -0.71 -8.22
C ALA A 197 -3.73 -0.37 -7.96
N LYS A 198 -3.39 0.17 -6.76
CA LYS A 198 -2.03 0.60 -6.42
C LYS A 198 -1.08 -0.58 -6.29
N PRO A 199 0.22 -0.40 -6.62
CA PRO A 199 1.27 -1.38 -6.32
C PRO A 199 1.33 -1.67 -4.82
N VAL A 200 1.57 -2.94 -4.46
CA VAL A 200 1.74 -3.38 -3.07
C VAL A 200 3.08 -4.07 -2.90
N LEU A 201 3.78 -3.71 -1.83
CA LEU A 201 4.92 -4.43 -1.30
C LEU A 201 4.50 -5.06 0.03
N TYR A 202 4.52 -6.39 0.10
CA TYR A 202 4.27 -7.12 1.33
C TYR A 202 5.54 -7.18 2.18
N VAL A 203 5.46 -6.69 3.41
CA VAL A 203 6.55 -6.69 4.39
C VAL A 203 6.25 -7.76 5.42
N CYS A 204 6.89 -8.92 5.30
CA CYS A 204 6.82 -9.98 6.29
C CYS A 204 7.73 -9.61 7.47
N ASN A 205 7.13 -9.13 8.57
CA ASN A 205 7.84 -8.85 9.79
C ASN A 205 8.06 -10.16 10.57
N VAL A 206 9.31 -10.58 10.69
CA VAL A 206 9.74 -11.83 11.34
C VAL A 206 10.54 -11.56 12.61
N ASP A 207 10.85 -12.61 13.35
CA ASP A 207 11.87 -12.60 14.40
C ASP A 207 13.29 -12.57 13.81
N GLU A 208 14.28 -12.19 14.64
CA GLU A 208 15.68 -12.06 14.22
C GLU A 208 16.25 -13.33 13.58
N ASN A 209 15.90 -14.51 14.10
CA ASN A 209 16.40 -15.79 13.58
C ASN A 209 15.88 -16.09 12.19
N SER A 210 14.72 -15.57 11.86
CA SER A 210 14.04 -15.79 10.57
C SER A 210 14.36 -14.71 9.53
N ALA A 211 15.17 -13.68 9.87
CA ALA A 211 15.43 -12.53 8.99
C ALA A 211 16.10 -12.94 7.67
N VAL A 212 17.00 -13.92 7.70
CA VAL A 212 17.76 -14.37 6.51
C VAL A 212 17.05 -15.51 5.78
N SER A 213 16.57 -16.52 6.51
CA SER A 213 16.01 -17.75 5.92
C SER A 213 14.49 -17.69 5.68
N GLY A 214 13.80 -16.73 6.30
CA GLY A 214 12.35 -16.75 6.38
C GLY A 214 11.83 -17.82 7.37
N ASN A 215 10.54 -18.08 7.35
CA ASN A 215 9.88 -19.12 8.13
C ASN A 215 8.58 -19.57 7.45
N LYS A 216 7.86 -20.53 8.07
CA LYS A 216 6.58 -21.07 7.56
C LYS A 216 5.55 -19.99 7.17
N TYR A 217 5.51 -18.87 7.91
CA TYR A 217 4.56 -17.79 7.63
C TYR A 217 4.95 -17.02 6.37
N VAL A 218 6.24 -16.79 6.16
CA VAL A 218 6.78 -16.14 4.96
C VAL A 218 6.49 -16.97 3.73
N ASP A 219 6.66 -18.29 3.81
CA ASP A 219 6.40 -19.21 2.69
C ASP A 219 4.91 -19.17 2.31
N LEU A 220 4.01 -19.21 3.30
CA LEU A 220 2.58 -19.06 3.07
C LEU A 220 2.22 -17.72 2.39
N VAL A 221 2.84 -16.61 2.80
CA VAL A 221 2.60 -15.31 2.17
C VAL A 221 3.09 -15.32 0.73
N LYS A 222 4.32 -15.76 0.45
CA LYS A 222 4.88 -15.83 -0.91
C LYS A 222 4.00 -16.68 -1.84
N GLU A 223 3.53 -17.83 -1.37
CA GLU A 223 2.64 -18.70 -2.13
C GLU A 223 1.28 -18.04 -2.41
N ASN A 224 0.69 -17.39 -1.41
CA ASN A 224 -0.61 -16.73 -1.54
C ASN A 224 -0.58 -15.56 -2.53
N VAL A 225 0.51 -14.76 -2.52
CA VAL A 225 0.60 -13.55 -3.36
C VAL A 225 1.28 -13.79 -4.72
N ALA A 226 1.69 -15.02 -5.02
CA ALA A 226 2.44 -15.35 -6.25
C ALA A 226 1.72 -14.91 -7.55
N GLN A 227 0.40 -14.80 -7.54
CA GLN A 227 -0.40 -14.39 -8.70
C GLN A 227 -0.85 -12.91 -8.64
N GLU A 228 -0.46 -12.15 -7.61
CA GLU A 228 -0.92 -10.78 -7.40
C GLU A 228 -0.05 -9.71 -8.09
N ASN A 229 1.03 -10.09 -8.76
CA ASN A 229 2.04 -9.17 -9.30
C ASN A 229 2.57 -8.20 -8.22
N ALA A 230 2.85 -8.75 -7.02
CA ALA A 230 3.31 -8.02 -5.84
C ALA A 230 4.64 -8.59 -5.35
N GLU A 231 5.48 -7.73 -4.81
CA GLU A 231 6.76 -8.11 -4.22
C GLU A 231 6.60 -8.44 -2.73
N VAL A 232 7.48 -9.32 -2.23
CA VAL A 232 7.54 -9.71 -0.81
C VAL A 232 8.96 -9.49 -0.29
N ILE A 233 9.09 -8.74 0.78
CA ILE A 233 10.35 -8.61 1.52
C ILE A 233 10.21 -9.19 2.93
N VAL A 234 11.32 -9.65 3.48
CA VAL A 234 11.40 -10.22 4.83
C VAL A 234 12.29 -9.31 5.67
N LEU A 235 11.78 -8.82 6.79
CA LEU A 235 12.50 -7.92 7.68
C LEU A 235 12.25 -8.33 9.14
N ALA A 236 13.29 -8.27 9.97
CA ALA A 236 13.15 -8.34 11.43
C ALA A 236 13.10 -6.91 11.98
N VAL A 237 11.94 -6.28 11.89
CA VAL A 237 11.75 -4.84 12.16
C VAL A 237 12.18 -4.42 13.56
N ALA A 238 12.28 -5.35 14.52
CA ALA A 238 12.73 -5.07 15.89
C ALA A 238 14.26 -4.94 16.01
N THR A 239 15.02 -5.42 15.02
CA THR A 239 16.49 -5.42 14.97
C THR A 239 17.07 -4.42 13.98
N GLU A 240 16.26 -3.90 13.07
CA GLU A 240 16.62 -2.81 12.14
C GLU A 240 16.62 -1.44 12.85
#